data_cd31f678777b598a8a48da65e43afb38
#
_entry.id   cd31f678777b598a8a48da65e43afb38
#
_cell.length_a   1.000
_cell.length_b   1.000
_cell.length_c   1.000
_cell.angle_alpha   90.00
_cell.angle_beta   90.00
_cell.angle_gamma   90.00
#
_symmetry.space_group_name_H-M   'P 1'
#
loop_
_entity.id
_entity.type
_entity.pdbx_description
1 polymer ?
#
loop_
_entity_poly.entity_id
_entity_poly.type
_entity_poly.pdbx_seq_one_letter_code
_entity_poly.pdbx_strand_id
1 'polypeptide(L)'
;MAIDVARARRETPATADIVHFNNAGAALMPEPVLAAQLAHLRREAEIGGYEAADEAASRIAAIYGSIARLIGADADEIALVENATVAWDMAFYAMPLQAGDRVLTAEAEYSSNYIAFLQRQKQTGIRIEVIPNSATGEIDVEALERMIDGRVKLIAITHVPTNGGLVNPAPEIGRVARQHGITYLLDACQSVGQMPIDVTELGCDLLSATGRKFLRGPRGSGFLYVSKKILDRLEPPFLDNHAAIWTAPDKYVMRSDARRFENWENNYAAQLGLGAAVDYAMGWGIARIGERIDGLAAALRRRLAEIPGVTITDIGRRKCAIVSFIVAGKQATDVSAELRRRRCNTSVLTPASTLLDALARRLPDVVRASLHYYNTEEEIERFATAVREIARA
;
A
#
# COMPACT_ATOMS: atom_id res chain seq x y z
N MET A 1 -20.34 -17.01 -1.19
CA MET A 1 -21.37 -16.10 -1.75
C MET A 1 -20.64 -14.94 -2.41
N ALA A 2 -21.14 -14.45 -3.57
CA ALA A 2 -20.59 -13.29 -4.27
C ALA A 2 -20.73 -11.99 -3.43
N ILE A 3 -19.96 -10.95 -3.80
CA ILE A 3 -20.08 -9.61 -3.19
C ILE A 3 -21.47 -9.03 -3.53
N ASP A 4 -22.20 -8.53 -2.52
CA ASP A 4 -23.41 -7.74 -2.71
C ASP A 4 -23.03 -6.31 -3.14
N VAL A 5 -22.92 -6.11 -4.46
CA VAL A 5 -22.52 -4.82 -5.05
C VAL A 5 -23.55 -3.73 -4.74
N ALA A 6 -24.84 -4.07 -4.73
CA ALA A 6 -25.90 -3.10 -4.44
C ALA A 6 -25.77 -2.54 -3.01
N ARG A 7 -25.51 -3.41 -2.02
CA ARG A 7 -25.21 -2.99 -0.64
C ARG A 7 -23.92 -2.15 -0.59
N ALA A 8 -22.84 -2.63 -1.21
CA ALA A 8 -21.54 -1.92 -1.20
C ALA A 8 -21.68 -0.49 -1.75
N ARG A 9 -22.51 -0.29 -2.79
CA ARG A 9 -22.77 1.02 -3.39
C ARG A 9 -23.68 1.89 -2.51
N ARG A 10 -24.74 1.31 -1.90
CA ARG A 10 -25.57 2.07 -0.94
C ARG A 10 -24.74 2.60 0.23
N GLU A 11 -23.79 1.83 0.71
CA GLU A 11 -22.84 2.22 1.77
C GLU A 11 -21.69 3.12 1.26
N THR A 12 -21.68 3.48 -0.04
CA THR A 12 -20.69 4.36 -0.68
C THR A 12 -21.43 5.39 -1.57
N PRO A 13 -22.09 6.41 -0.99
CA PRO A 13 -23.03 7.28 -1.71
C PRO A 13 -22.47 7.97 -2.95
N ALA A 14 -21.18 8.34 -2.94
CA ALA A 14 -20.54 8.98 -4.09
C ALA A 14 -20.58 8.15 -5.38
N THR A 15 -20.81 6.83 -5.29
CA THR A 15 -20.94 5.95 -6.47
C THR A 15 -22.21 6.21 -7.29
N ALA A 16 -23.17 6.97 -6.78
CA ALA A 16 -24.35 7.39 -7.53
C ALA A 16 -23.99 8.40 -8.64
N ASP A 17 -22.98 9.25 -8.39
CA ASP A 17 -22.67 10.40 -9.23
C ASP A 17 -21.39 10.27 -10.04
N ILE A 18 -20.42 9.48 -9.55
CA ILE A 18 -19.09 9.39 -10.15
C ILE A 18 -18.66 7.95 -10.42
N VAL A 19 -17.97 7.75 -11.54
CA VAL A 19 -17.16 6.55 -11.79
C VAL A 19 -15.80 6.75 -11.13
N HIS A 20 -15.58 6.10 -9.99
CA HIS A 20 -14.34 6.28 -9.25
C HIS A 20 -13.35 5.16 -9.54
N PHE A 21 -12.43 5.41 -10.48
CA PHE A 21 -11.33 4.52 -10.85
C PHE A 21 -9.98 5.06 -10.36
N ASN A 22 -9.95 5.62 -9.13
CA ASN A 22 -8.73 6.11 -8.49
C ASN A 22 -8.50 5.50 -7.08
N ASN A 23 -8.85 4.22 -6.91
CA ASN A 23 -8.75 3.53 -5.62
C ASN A 23 -7.30 3.30 -5.18
N ALA A 24 -6.37 3.13 -6.12
CA ALA A 24 -4.93 3.08 -5.85
C ALA A 24 -4.34 4.45 -5.41
N GLY A 25 -5.05 5.54 -5.65
CA GLY A 25 -4.77 6.86 -5.09
C GLY A 25 -5.40 7.04 -3.72
N ALA A 26 -6.74 7.14 -3.70
CA ALA A 26 -7.54 7.16 -2.48
C ALA A 26 -8.93 6.61 -2.82
N ALA A 27 -9.33 5.51 -2.21
CA ALA A 27 -10.64 4.91 -2.43
C ALA A 27 -11.75 5.74 -1.77
N LEU A 28 -12.98 5.55 -2.24
CA LEU A 28 -14.15 6.13 -1.60
C LEU A 28 -14.38 5.44 -0.25
N MET A 29 -14.44 6.23 0.81
CA MET A 29 -14.69 5.74 2.16
C MET A 29 -16.16 5.30 2.28
N PRO A 30 -16.46 4.12 2.87
CA PRO A 30 -17.83 3.70 3.13
C PRO A 30 -18.40 4.40 4.37
N GLU A 31 -19.71 4.56 4.42
CA GLU A 31 -20.43 5.21 5.53
C GLU A 31 -20.05 4.71 6.93
N PRO A 32 -19.90 3.39 7.20
CA PRO A 32 -19.50 2.93 8.54
C PRO A 32 -18.14 3.46 8.99
N VAL A 33 -17.20 3.63 8.05
CA VAL A 33 -15.86 4.16 8.34
C VAL A 33 -15.91 5.67 8.59
N LEU A 34 -16.65 6.41 7.77
CA LEU A 34 -16.87 7.84 7.97
C LEU A 34 -17.58 8.10 9.31
N ALA A 35 -18.61 7.33 9.63
CA ALA A 35 -19.35 7.46 10.87
C ALA A 35 -18.48 7.23 12.11
N ALA A 36 -17.57 6.25 12.07
CA ALA A 36 -16.64 5.97 13.18
C ALA A 36 -15.71 7.18 13.46
N GLN A 37 -15.19 7.82 12.40
CA GLN A 37 -14.38 9.03 12.56
C GLN A 37 -15.16 10.21 13.12
N LEU A 38 -16.32 10.51 12.50
CA LEU A 38 -17.14 11.65 12.89
C LEU A 38 -17.66 11.53 14.32
N ALA A 39 -18.01 10.31 14.76
CA ALA A 39 -18.45 10.05 16.13
C ALA A 39 -17.37 10.41 17.15
N HIS A 40 -16.11 10.03 16.89
CA HIS A 40 -15.01 10.34 17.79
C HIS A 40 -14.67 11.85 17.80
N LEU A 41 -14.59 12.48 16.63
CA LEU A 41 -14.35 13.93 16.54
C LEU A 41 -15.41 14.75 17.26
N ARG A 42 -16.69 14.35 17.18
CA ARG A 42 -17.77 14.97 17.95
C ARG A 42 -17.57 14.78 19.45
N ARG A 43 -17.17 13.57 19.84
CA ARG A 43 -16.94 13.25 21.26
C ARG A 43 -15.78 14.06 21.84
N GLU A 44 -14.68 14.20 21.11
CA GLU A 44 -13.57 15.10 21.49
C GLU A 44 -14.04 16.55 21.71
N ALA A 45 -14.89 17.04 20.83
CA ALA A 45 -15.43 18.41 20.95
C ALA A 45 -16.41 18.57 22.12
N GLU A 46 -17.08 17.48 22.57
CA GLU A 46 -18.05 17.49 23.67
C GLU A 46 -17.40 17.39 25.05
N ILE A 47 -16.35 16.57 25.20
CA ILE A 47 -15.81 16.22 26.53
C ILE A 47 -14.29 16.46 26.68
N GLY A 48 -13.57 16.76 25.59
CA GLY A 48 -12.12 16.89 25.58
C GLY A 48 -11.42 15.69 24.94
N GLY A 49 -10.24 15.95 24.37
CA GLY A 49 -9.53 14.94 23.57
C GLY A 49 -9.03 13.73 24.38
N TYR A 50 -8.45 13.97 25.56
CA TYR A 50 -7.96 12.88 26.42
C TYR A 50 -9.12 12.03 26.98
N GLU A 51 -10.19 12.67 27.42
CA GLU A 51 -11.37 12.02 27.94
C GLU A 51 -12.06 11.16 26.88
N ALA A 52 -12.15 11.66 25.64
CA ALA A 52 -12.70 10.90 24.51
C ALA A 52 -11.80 9.71 24.12
N ALA A 53 -10.47 9.87 24.20
CA ALA A 53 -9.54 8.79 23.97
C ALA A 53 -9.63 7.71 25.05
N ASP A 54 -9.77 8.08 26.32
CA ASP A 54 -9.95 7.16 27.44
C ASP A 54 -11.26 6.37 27.28
N GLU A 55 -12.38 7.00 26.94
CA GLU A 55 -13.64 6.32 26.62
C GLU A 55 -13.50 5.36 25.42
N ALA A 56 -12.63 5.67 24.46
CA ALA A 56 -12.39 4.87 23.27
C ALA A 56 -11.28 3.81 23.46
N ALA A 57 -10.60 3.76 24.61
CA ALA A 57 -9.39 2.95 24.82
C ALA A 57 -9.52 1.48 24.40
N SER A 58 -10.65 0.84 24.74
CA SER A 58 -10.91 -0.57 24.36
C SER A 58 -11.07 -0.73 22.84
N ARG A 59 -11.71 0.24 22.16
CA ARG A 59 -11.88 0.24 20.70
C ARG A 59 -10.55 0.49 19.99
N ILE A 60 -9.74 1.40 20.50
CA ILE A 60 -8.39 1.68 19.99
C ILE A 60 -7.52 0.43 20.16
N ALA A 61 -7.53 -0.20 21.32
CA ALA A 61 -6.80 -1.45 21.56
C ALA A 61 -7.23 -2.60 20.64
N ALA A 62 -8.51 -2.66 20.26
CA ALA A 62 -9.02 -3.69 19.35
C ALA A 62 -8.49 -3.57 17.91
N ILE A 63 -8.04 -2.36 17.47
CA ILE A 63 -7.53 -2.12 16.12
C ILE A 63 -6.33 -3.02 15.81
N TYR A 64 -5.41 -3.18 16.77
CA TYR A 64 -4.23 -4.03 16.61
C TYR A 64 -4.60 -5.48 16.30
N GLY A 65 -5.59 -6.02 17.03
CA GLY A 65 -6.12 -7.35 16.77
C GLY A 65 -6.85 -7.48 15.44
N SER A 66 -7.55 -6.43 14.99
CA SER A 66 -8.20 -6.42 13.67
C SER A 66 -7.19 -6.43 12.54
N ILE A 67 -6.13 -5.61 12.62
CA ILE A 67 -5.04 -5.59 11.64
C ILE A 67 -4.27 -6.91 11.66
N ALA A 68 -3.96 -7.43 12.84
CA ALA A 68 -3.27 -8.71 13.00
C ALA A 68 -4.02 -9.85 12.29
N ARG A 69 -5.34 -9.95 12.49
CA ARG A 69 -6.20 -10.92 11.78
C ARG A 69 -6.20 -10.71 10.26
N LEU A 70 -6.16 -9.44 9.81
CA LEU A 70 -6.16 -9.12 8.37
C LEU A 70 -4.93 -9.66 7.65
N ILE A 71 -3.77 -9.67 8.32
CA ILE A 71 -2.47 -10.02 7.69
C ILE A 71 -1.81 -11.29 8.25
N GLY A 72 -2.50 -12.04 9.13
CA GLY A 72 -1.96 -13.28 9.71
C GLY A 72 -0.83 -13.05 10.72
N ALA A 73 -0.89 -11.98 11.53
CA ALA A 73 0.11 -11.59 12.53
C ALA A 73 -0.46 -11.68 13.97
N ASP A 74 0.38 -11.38 14.96
CA ASP A 74 -0.04 -11.12 16.33
C ASP A 74 -0.24 -9.60 16.59
N ALA A 75 -1.10 -9.25 17.54
CA ALA A 75 -1.44 -7.84 17.82
C ALA A 75 -0.25 -7.00 18.33
N ASP A 76 0.70 -7.61 19.01
CA ASP A 76 1.92 -6.98 19.52
C ASP A 76 3.03 -6.85 18.43
N GLU A 77 2.79 -7.36 17.22
CA GLU A 77 3.60 -7.14 16.03
C GLU A 77 3.11 -5.96 15.17
N ILE A 78 2.06 -5.26 15.60
CA ILE A 78 1.46 -4.14 14.87
C ILE A 78 1.77 -2.82 15.55
N ALA A 79 2.15 -1.82 14.74
CA ALA A 79 2.23 -0.41 15.12
C ALA A 79 1.31 0.43 14.23
N LEU A 80 0.57 1.37 14.83
CA LEU A 80 -0.29 2.32 14.13
C LEU A 80 0.52 3.57 13.78
N VAL A 81 0.44 4.00 12.53
CA VAL A 81 1.18 5.16 12.04
C VAL A 81 0.31 5.99 11.08
N GLU A 82 0.74 7.21 10.77
CA GLU A 82 -0.04 8.16 9.97
C GLU A 82 -0.15 7.77 8.50
N ASN A 83 0.78 6.98 7.98
CA ASN A 83 0.77 6.55 6.57
C ASN A 83 1.88 5.52 6.30
N ALA A 84 1.86 4.90 5.12
CA ALA A 84 2.84 3.89 4.74
C ALA A 84 4.27 4.43 4.59
N THR A 85 4.47 5.71 4.29
CA THR A 85 5.82 6.29 4.22
C THR A 85 6.45 6.32 5.60
N VAL A 86 5.71 6.79 6.62
CA VAL A 86 6.18 6.73 8.02
C VAL A 86 6.43 5.28 8.44
N ALA A 87 5.50 4.35 8.16
CA ALA A 87 5.71 2.93 8.45
C ALA A 87 7.01 2.39 7.84
N TRP A 88 7.21 2.66 6.57
CA TRP A 88 8.36 2.18 5.80
C TRP A 88 9.68 2.81 6.29
N ASP A 89 9.69 4.13 6.48
CA ASP A 89 10.86 4.86 6.95
C ASP A 89 11.25 4.42 8.37
N MET A 90 10.28 4.29 9.30
CA MET A 90 10.53 3.80 10.64
C MET A 90 11.18 2.41 10.62
N ALA A 91 10.70 1.49 9.77
CA ALA A 91 11.27 0.16 9.62
C ALA A 91 12.68 0.20 8.98
N PHE A 92 12.83 0.92 7.87
CA PHE A 92 14.08 0.97 7.12
C PHE A 92 15.21 1.64 7.87
N TYR A 93 14.94 2.80 8.49
CA TYR A 93 15.99 3.53 9.24
C TYR A 93 16.34 2.88 10.58
N ALA A 94 15.47 1.99 11.10
CA ALA A 94 15.79 1.16 12.28
C ALA A 94 16.78 0.04 11.97
N MET A 95 16.99 -0.31 10.69
CA MET A 95 17.92 -1.37 10.31
C MET A 95 19.36 -0.99 10.64
N PRO A 96 20.14 -1.85 11.33
CA PRO A 96 21.53 -1.58 11.73
C PRO A 96 22.51 -1.75 10.56
N LEU A 97 22.26 -1.04 9.45
CA LEU A 97 23.03 -1.12 8.21
C LEU A 97 24.33 -0.32 8.33
N GLN A 98 25.43 -0.92 7.84
CA GLN A 98 26.79 -0.37 7.87
C GLN A 98 27.36 -0.16 6.48
N ALA A 99 28.49 0.56 6.40
CA ALA A 99 29.19 0.79 5.13
C ALA A 99 29.55 -0.54 4.44
N GLY A 100 29.19 -0.65 3.15
CA GLY A 100 29.42 -1.83 2.35
C GLY A 100 28.32 -2.90 2.45
N ASP A 101 27.36 -2.81 3.39
CA ASP A 101 26.17 -3.64 3.38
C ASP A 101 25.35 -3.41 2.10
N ARG A 102 24.73 -4.46 1.61
CA ARG A 102 23.93 -4.45 0.37
C ARG A 102 22.45 -4.52 0.70
N VAL A 103 21.68 -3.64 0.05
CA VAL A 103 20.22 -3.64 0.03
C VAL A 103 19.77 -4.00 -1.38
N LEU A 104 19.00 -5.06 -1.52
CA LEU A 104 18.44 -5.48 -2.80
C LEU A 104 17.00 -4.97 -2.92
N THR A 105 16.66 -4.40 -4.09
CA THR A 105 15.34 -3.81 -4.35
C THR A 105 14.86 -4.10 -5.77
N ALA A 106 13.60 -3.73 -6.07
CA ALA A 106 12.99 -3.92 -7.38
C ALA A 106 13.31 -2.76 -8.34
N GLU A 107 13.23 -3.02 -9.64
CA GLU A 107 13.27 -1.97 -10.67
C GLU A 107 12.03 -1.06 -10.58
N ALA A 108 10.85 -1.64 -10.37
CA ALA A 108 9.59 -0.91 -10.20
C ALA A 108 9.34 -0.44 -8.75
N GLU A 109 10.41 0.00 -8.05
CA GLU A 109 10.31 0.46 -6.68
C GLU A 109 9.63 1.83 -6.59
N TYR A 110 8.88 2.03 -5.50
CA TYR A 110 8.20 3.31 -5.24
C TYR A 110 9.21 4.41 -4.91
N SER A 111 9.01 5.60 -5.49
CA SER A 111 9.96 6.71 -5.41
C SER A 111 10.33 7.13 -3.99
N SER A 112 9.38 7.16 -3.04
CA SER A 112 9.68 7.51 -1.65
C SER A 112 10.65 6.52 -1.01
N ASN A 113 10.45 5.22 -1.23
CA ASN A 113 11.31 4.16 -0.73
C ASN A 113 12.72 4.28 -1.33
N TYR A 114 12.80 4.54 -2.63
CA TYR A 114 14.09 4.69 -3.31
C TYR A 114 14.86 5.95 -2.88
N ILE A 115 14.15 7.05 -2.61
CA ILE A 115 14.76 8.27 -2.04
C ILE A 115 15.37 8.00 -0.67
N ALA A 116 14.69 7.23 0.19
CA ALA A 116 15.23 6.83 1.49
C ALA A 116 16.47 5.93 1.33
N PHE A 117 16.49 5.00 0.36
CA PHE A 117 17.70 4.23 0.03
C PHE A 117 18.88 5.15 -0.32
N LEU A 118 18.69 6.10 -1.23
CA LEU A 118 19.72 7.05 -1.63
C LEU A 118 20.22 7.92 -0.47
N GLN A 119 19.29 8.35 0.39
CA GLN A 119 19.64 9.11 1.59
C GLN A 119 20.50 8.27 2.53
N ARG A 120 20.10 7.04 2.81
CA ARG A 120 20.86 6.12 3.68
C ARG A 120 22.21 5.75 3.08
N GLN A 121 22.29 5.54 1.76
CA GLN A 121 23.54 5.31 1.05
C GLN A 121 24.54 6.47 1.26
N LYS A 122 24.05 7.71 1.13
CA LYS A 122 24.86 8.91 1.39
C LYS A 122 25.33 9.01 2.85
N GLN A 123 24.49 8.61 3.80
CA GLN A 123 24.80 8.72 5.24
C GLN A 123 25.75 7.63 5.73
N THR A 124 25.58 6.40 5.26
CA THR A 124 26.24 5.22 5.85
C THR A 124 27.16 4.46 4.90
N GLY A 125 27.09 4.71 3.58
CA GLY A 125 27.91 3.99 2.60
C GLY A 125 27.39 2.59 2.26
N ILE A 126 26.10 2.27 2.51
CA ILE A 126 25.47 1.06 2.00
C ILE A 126 25.42 1.06 0.47
N ARG A 127 25.20 -0.11 -0.12
CA ARG A 127 25.05 -0.28 -1.57
C ARG A 127 23.62 -0.67 -1.91
N ILE A 128 23.01 0.03 -2.86
CA ILE A 128 21.67 -0.27 -3.37
C ILE A 128 21.84 -0.99 -4.70
N GLU A 129 21.25 -2.17 -4.82
CA GLU A 129 21.33 -2.98 -6.02
C GLU A 129 19.94 -3.43 -6.46
N VAL A 130 19.68 -3.30 -7.76
CA VAL A 130 18.40 -3.65 -8.35
C VAL A 130 18.42 -5.10 -8.79
N ILE A 131 17.43 -5.87 -8.35
CA ILE A 131 17.23 -7.24 -8.79
C ILE A 131 16.71 -7.21 -10.23
N PRO A 132 17.30 -7.98 -11.16
CA PRO A 132 16.79 -8.07 -12.53
C PRO A 132 15.34 -8.53 -12.58
N ASN A 133 14.61 -8.04 -13.57
CA ASN A 133 13.27 -8.51 -13.86
C ASN A 133 13.29 -9.77 -14.74
N SER A 134 12.25 -10.60 -14.62
CA SER A 134 11.94 -11.66 -15.56
C SER A 134 11.51 -11.10 -16.93
N ALA A 135 11.38 -11.93 -17.94
CA ALA A 135 10.89 -11.55 -19.25
C ALA A 135 9.46 -10.95 -19.24
N THR A 136 8.68 -11.22 -18.21
CA THR A 136 7.31 -10.70 -18.01
C THR A 136 7.25 -9.45 -17.13
N GLY A 137 8.39 -9.03 -16.54
CA GLY A 137 8.53 -7.74 -15.85
C GLY A 137 8.44 -7.78 -14.32
N GLU A 138 8.08 -8.90 -13.70
CA GLU A 138 8.22 -9.11 -12.26
C GLU A 138 9.67 -9.48 -11.89
N ILE A 139 10.02 -9.35 -10.62
CA ILE A 139 11.35 -9.75 -10.11
C ILE A 139 11.67 -11.19 -10.53
N ASP A 140 12.87 -11.39 -11.09
CA ASP A 140 13.46 -12.69 -11.34
C ASP A 140 14.03 -13.27 -10.04
N VAL A 141 13.32 -14.25 -9.47
CA VAL A 141 13.69 -14.88 -8.20
C VAL A 141 14.99 -15.66 -8.30
N GLU A 142 15.30 -16.27 -9.45
CA GLU A 142 16.59 -16.95 -9.66
C GLU A 142 17.74 -15.94 -9.74
N ALA A 143 17.52 -14.78 -10.36
CA ALA A 143 18.50 -13.70 -10.34
C ALA A 143 18.71 -13.15 -8.93
N LEU A 144 17.64 -12.98 -8.14
CA LEU A 144 17.73 -12.62 -6.73
C LEU A 144 18.63 -13.62 -5.98
N GLU A 145 18.40 -14.91 -6.13
CA GLU A 145 19.15 -15.96 -5.42
C GLU A 145 20.66 -15.91 -5.77
N ARG A 146 20.99 -15.64 -7.06
CA ARG A 146 22.40 -15.47 -7.50
C ARG A 146 23.06 -14.20 -6.95
N MET A 147 22.30 -13.18 -6.55
CA MET A 147 22.83 -11.93 -5.99
C MET A 147 23.15 -12.03 -4.49
N ILE A 148 22.72 -13.09 -3.80
CA ILE A 148 22.91 -13.22 -2.36
C ILE A 148 24.36 -13.51 -2.03
N ASP A 149 24.92 -12.72 -1.11
CA ASP A 149 26.20 -12.94 -0.45
C ASP A 149 26.14 -12.47 1.02
N GLY A 150 27.22 -12.65 1.76
CA GLY A 150 27.29 -12.29 3.20
C GLY A 150 27.10 -10.80 3.50
N ARG A 151 27.11 -9.93 2.50
CA ARG A 151 26.89 -8.48 2.63
C ARG A 151 25.44 -8.07 2.41
N VAL A 152 24.60 -8.92 1.83
CA VAL A 152 23.17 -8.64 1.67
C VAL A 152 22.50 -8.69 3.04
N LYS A 153 21.99 -7.57 3.52
CA LYS A 153 21.36 -7.45 4.85
C LYS A 153 19.87 -7.18 4.79
N LEU A 154 19.39 -6.68 3.65
CA LEU A 154 17.99 -6.32 3.45
C LEU A 154 17.58 -6.63 2.00
N ILE A 155 16.42 -7.26 1.85
CA ILE A 155 15.63 -7.26 0.63
C ILE A 155 14.42 -6.38 0.91
N ALA A 156 14.25 -5.27 0.17
CA ALA A 156 13.15 -4.34 0.35
C ALA A 156 12.48 -4.05 -0.98
N ILE A 157 11.22 -4.40 -1.11
CA ILE A 157 10.48 -4.31 -2.37
C ILE A 157 9.04 -3.85 -2.19
N THR A 158 8.53 -3.19 -3.22
CA THR A 158 7.10 -2.91 -3.38
C THR A 158 6.40 -4.13 -3.97
N HIS A 159 5.42 -4.69 -3.23
CA HIS A 159 4.64 -5.86 -3.67
C HIS A 159 3.86 -5.59 -4.96
N VAL A 160 3.15 -4.45 -4.98
CA VAL A 160 2.38 -3.97 -6.13
C VAL A 160 2.82 -2.55 -6.45
N PRO A 161 3.63 -2.35 -7.51
CA PRO A 161 4.06 -1.02 -7.95
C PRO A 161 2.89 -0.10 -8.29
N THR A 162 3.10 1.20 -8.10
CA THR A 162 2.03 2.19 -8.28
C THR A 162 1.66 2.47 -9.73
N ASN A 163 2.58 2.19 -10.67
CA ASN A 163 2.47 2.60 -12.08
C ASN A 163 1.75 1.60 -13.00
N GLY A 164 1.30 0.45 -12.48
CA GLY A 164 0.60 -0.56 -13.30
C GLY A 164 0.07 -1.73 -12.50
N GLY A 165 -0.38 -2.74 -13.22
CA GLY A 165 -1.00 -3.93 -12.62
C GLY A 165 -0.04 -4.97 -12.05
N LEU A 166 1.27 -4.80 -12.20
CA LEU A 166 2.29 -5.75 -11.77
C LEU A 166 2.10 -6.21 -10.32
N VAL A 167 2.21 -7.51 -10.08
CA VAL A 167 2.31 -8.09 -8.74
C VAL A 167 3.63 -8.85 -8.66
N ASN A 168 4.55 -8.40 -7.81
CA ASN A 168 5.82 -9.08 -7.57
C ASN A 168 5.62 -10.40 -6.82
N PRO A 169 6.46 -11.43 -7.04
CA PRO A 169 6.36 -12.75 -6.42
C PRO A 169 6.83 -12.73 -4.96
N ALA A 170 6.08 -12.02 -4.09
CA ALA A 170 6.48 -11.79 -2.70
C ALA A 170 6.72 -13.07 -1.87
N PRO A 171 5.91 -14.15 -2.00
CA PRO A 171 6.16 -15.41 -1.28
C PRO A 171 7.48 -16.06 -1.68
N GLU A 172 7.80 -16.10 -2.97
CA GLU A 172 9.03 -16.69 -3.50
C GLU A 172 10.26 -15.90 -3.04
N ILE A 173 10.16 -14.56 -3.01
CA ILE A 173 11.21 -13.68 -2.48
C ILE A 173 11.40 -13.91 -0.98
N GLY A 174 10.31 -14.02 -0.22
CA GLY A 174 10.36 -14.32 1.22
C GLY A 174 10.95 -15.70 1.51
N ARG A 175 10.72 -16.70 0.63
CA ARG A 175 11.41 -18.00 0.73
C ARG A 175 12.92 -17.84 0.62
N VAL A 176 13.41 -17.08 -0.37
CA VAL A 176 14.85 -16.81 -0.54
C VAL A 176 15.40 -16.04 0.67
N ALA A 177 14.72 -14.99 1.12
CA ALA A 177 15.13 -14.22 2.29
C ALA A 177 15.29 -15.09 3.54
N ARG A 178 14.29 -15.94 3.83
CA ARG A 178 14.35 -16.89 4.98
C ARG A 178 15.48 -17.92 4.87
N GLN A 179 15.69 -18.49 3.69
CA GLN A 179 16.74 -19.48 3.46
C GLN A 179 18.14 -18.92 3.76
N HIS A 180 18.33 -17.63 3.50
CA HIS A 180 19.62 -16.95 3.70
C HIS A 180 19.69 -16.09 4.97
N GLY A 181 18.63 -16.06 5.80
CA GLY A 181 18.57 -15.28 7.02
C GLY A 181 18.64 -13.76 6.81
N ILE A 182 18.12 -13.28 5.67
CA ILE A 182 18.11 -11.88 5.27
C ILE A 182 16.78 -11.27 5.69
N THR A 183 16.82 -10.06 6.28
CA THR A 183 15.60 -9.32 6.62
C THR A 183 14.83 -8.94 5.34
N TYR A 184 13.51 -9.13 5.36
CA TYR A 184 12.64 -8.83 4.24
C TYR A 184 11.60 -7.77 4.61
N LEU A 185 11.72 -6.57 4.02
CA LEU A 185 10.78 -5.45 4.13
C LEU A 185 9.89 -5.40 2.89
N LEU A 186 8.57 -5.50 3.09
CA LEU A 186 7.57 -5.48 2.03
C LEU A 186 6.72 -4.21 2.11
N ASP A 187 6.74 -3.39 1.06
CA ASP A 187 5.73 -2.36 0.87
C ASP A 187 4.45 -2.98 0.31
N ALA A 188 3.45 -3.16 1.18
CA ALA A 188 2.14 -3.71 0.85
C ALA A 188 1.05 -2.63 0.67
N CYS A 189 1.47 -1.38 0.46
CA CYS A 189 0.61 -0.21 0.38
C CYS A 189 -0.50 -0.31 -0.67
N GLN A 190 -0.26 -1.05 -1.76
CA GLN A 190 -1.25 -1.29 -2.80
C GLN A 190 -1.91 -2.68 -2.69
N SER A 191 -1.30 -3.64 -2.01
CA SER A 191 -1.82 -5.00 -1.95
C SER A 191 -2.80 -5.25 -0.80
N VAL A 192 -2.57 -4.62 0.37
CA VAL A 192 -3.50 -4.74 1.51
C VAL A 192 -4.87 -4.15 1.15
N GLY A 193 -5.92 -4.95 1.35
CA GLY A 193 -7.31 -4.60 1.06
C GLY A 193 -7.80 -5.00 -0.34
N GLN A 194 -6.88 -5.34 -1.28
CA GLN A 194 -7.29 -5.86 -2.59
C GLN A 194 -7.00 -7.35 -2.80
N MET A 195 -6.07 -7.91 -2.05
CA MET A 195 -5.74 -9.34 -2.11
C MET A 195 -5.41 -9.87 -0.72
N PRO A 196 -5.57 -11.19 -0.46
CA PRO A 196 -5.15 -11.79 0.78
C PRO A 196 -3.66 -11.56 1.04
N ILE A 197 -3.36 -11.21 2.27
CA ILE A 197 -2.01 -11.02 2.80
C ILE A 197 -1.87 -11.87 4.04
N ASP A 198 -0.89 -12.74 4.07
CA ASP A 198 -0.45 -13.49 5.25
C ASP A 198 1.07 -13.34 5.37
N VAL A 199 1.52 -12.68 6.43
CA VAL A 199 2.95 -12.36 6.63
C VAL A 199 3.80 -13.62 6.78
N THR A 200 3.22 -14.72 7.25
CA THR A 200 3.90 -16.01 7.38
C THR A 200 4.13 -16.66 6.00
N GLU A 201 3.09 -16.63 5.14
CA GLU A 201 3.20 -17.11 3.76
C GLU A 201 4.13 -16.25 2.93
N LEU A 202 3.98 -14.91 3.03
CA LEU A 202 4.85 -13.94 2.35
C LEU A 202 6.29 -14.00 2.85
N GLY A 203 6.49 -14.43 4.10
CA GLY A 203 7.81 -14.55 4.72
C GLY A 203 8.53 -13.23 4.95
N CYS A 204 7.80 -12.13 5.04
CA CYS A 204 8.37 -10.84 5.37
C CYS A 204 8.53 -10.69 6.88
N ASP A 205 9.56 -9.93 7.27
CA ASP A 205 9.84 -9.57 8.65
C ASP A 205 9.23 -8.20 9.00
N LEU A 206 9.06 -7.35 7.99
CA LEU A 206 8.52 -6.00 8.07
C LEU A 206 7.53 -5.78 6.94
N LEU A 207 6.39 -5.11 7.23
CA LEU A 207 5.40 -4.77 6.20
C LEU A 207 4.79 -3.39 6.48
N SER A 208 4.81 -2.51 5.46
CA SER A 208 4.16 -1.20 5.51
C SER A 208 2.84 -1.17 4.74
N ALA A 209 1.82 -0.50 5.28
CA ALA A 209 0.53 -0.32 4.62
C ALA A 209 -0.15 1.01 4.98
N THR A 210 -1.11 1.44 4.16
CA THR A 210 -1.90 2.66 4.36
C THR A 210 -3.40 2.40 4.31
N GLY A 211 -4.18 3.13 5.12
CA GLY A 211 -5.63 2.97 5.19
C GLY A 211 -6.40 3.46 3.96
N ARG A 212 -5.99 4.58 3.36
CA ARG A 212 -6.76 5.32 2.35
C ARG A 212 -6.94 4.66 0.98
N LYS A 213 -6.18 3.61 0.68
CA LYS A 213 -6.24 2.94 -0.64
C LYS A 213 -7.27 1.81 -0.60
N PHE A 214 -6.86 0.59 -0.88
CA PHE A 214 -7.78 -0.54 -0.99
C PHE A 214 -8.45 -0.99 0.33
N LEU A 215 -7.99 -0.51 1.49
CA LEU A 215 -8.74 -0.66 2.75
C LEU A 215 -9.91 0.32 2.87
N ARG A 216 -9.96 1.41 2.06
CA ARG A 216 -11.01 2.42 2.11
C ARG A 216 -11.11 3.17 3.45
N GLY A 217 -10.00 3.20 4.18
CA GLY A 217 -9.85 3.91 5.45
C GLY A 217 -9.54 5.40 5.26
N PRO A 218 -9.41 6.13 6.36
CA PRO A 218 -9.11 7.56 6.31
C PRO A 218 -7.70 7.86 5.82
N ARG A 219 -7.50 9.09 5.32
CA ARG A 219 -6.16 9.67 5.16
C ARG A 219 -5.53 9.90 6.53
N GLY A 220 -4.21 9.91 6.59
CA GLY A 220 -3.50 10.05 7.87
C GLY A 220 -3.62 8.81 8.75
N SER A 221 -3.76 7.62 8.14
CA SER A 221 -3.75 6.34 8.84
C SER A 221 -3.03 5.27 8.04
N GLY A 222 -2.36 4.39 8.75
CA GLY A 222 -1.62 3.26 8.23
C GLY A 222 -1.11 2.38 9.36
N PHE A 223 -0.34 1.37 9.03
CA PHE A 223 0.28 0.51 10.02
C PHE A 223 1.62 -0.06 9.52
N LEU A 224 2.45 -0.42 10.47
CA LEU A 224 3.67 -1.19 10.32
C LEU A 224 3.50 -2.54 11.01
N TYR A 225 3.83 -3.63 10.32
CA TYR A 225 4.07 -4.93 10.93
C TYR A 225 5.56 -5.10 11.17
N VAL A 226 5.92 -5.56 12.35
CA VAL A 226 7.29 -5.89 12.75
C VAL A 226 7.29 -7.27 13.40
N SER A 227 7.91 -8.24 12.75
CA SER A 227 8.04 -9.60 13.30
C SER A 227 8.81 -9.60 14.61
N LYS A 228 8.26 -10.28 15.63
CA LYS A 228 8.94 -10.52 16.91
C LYS A 228 10.36 -11.08 16.76
N LYS A 229 10.60 -11.86 15.70
CA LYS A 229 11.91 -12.48 15.42
C LYS A 229 13.05 -11.48 15.24
N ILE A 230 12.72 -10.26 14.81
CA ILE A 230 13.72 -9.24 14.53
C ILE A 230 13.58 -8.00 15.41
N LEU A 231 12.49 -7.88 16.18
CA LEU A 231 12.17 -6.69 16.96
C LEU A 231 13.30 -6.21 17.86
N ASP A 232 13.98 -7.12 18.55
CA ASP A 232 15.07 -6.78 19.48
C ASP A 232 16.36 -6.26 18.80
N ARG A 233 16.46 -6.42 17.47
CA ARG A 233 17.57 -5.92 16.66
C ARG A 233 17.31 -4.54 16.07
N LEU A 234 16.08 -4.02 16.26
CA LEU A 234 15.64 -2.78 15.65
C LEU A 234 15.46 -1.69 16.71
N GLU A 235 16.07 -0.55 16.47
CA GLU A 235 15.85 0.66 17.24
C GLU A 235 15.24 1.72 16.31
N PRO A 236 14.00 2.20 16.60
CA PRO A 236 13.36 3.23 15.79
C PRO A 236 14.25 4.46 15.62
N PRO A 237 14.22 5.16 14.47
CA PRO A 237 15.07 6.31 14.18
C PRO A 237 14.81 7.50 15.12
N PHE A 238 13.66 7.54 15.77
CA PHE A 238 13.32 8.46 16.84
C PHE A 238 12.36 7.80 17.82
N LEU A 239 12.50 8.14 19.09
CA LEU A 239 11.74 7.62 20.22
C LEU A 239 11.11 8.77 20.99
N ASP A 240 9.99 8.50 21.62
CA ASP A 240 9.34 9.39 22.56
C ASP A 240 8.86 8.63 23.82
N ASN A 241 8.09 9.27 24.68
CA ASN A 241 7.58 8.69 25.92
C ASN A 241 6.46 7.65 25.72
N HIS A 242 5.95 7.46 24.49
CA HIS A 242 5.10 6.32 24.14
C HIS A 242 5.94 5.09 23.80
N ALA A 243 6.98 5.29 23.01
CA ALA A 243 7.87 4.24 22.51
C ALA A 243 8.84 3.69 23.58
N ALA A 244 9.22 4.53 24.57
CA ALA A 244 10.18 4.17 25.60
C ALA A 244 9.88 4.84 26.94
N ILE A 245 10.37 4.24 28.02
CA ILE A 245 10.28 4.79 29.37
C ILE A 245 11.66 5.34 29.76
N TRP A 246 11.73 6.62 30.14
CA TRP A 246 12.94 7.21 30.70
C TRP A 246 13.13 6.77 32.15
N THR A 247 14.11 5.91 32.42
CA THR A 247 14.29 5.21 33.71
C THR A 247 15.39 5.79 34.60
N ALA A 248 16.33 6.55 34.03
CA ALA A 248 17.39 7.23 34.73
C ALA A 248 17.89 8.43 33.89
N PRO A 249 18.69 9.38 34.45
CA PRO A 249 19.18 10.55 33.72
C PRO A 249 19.82 10.24 32.36
N ASP A 250 20.41 9.06 32.20
CA ASP A 250 21.15 8.60 31.03
C ASP A 250 20.59 7.28 30.43
N LYS A 251 19.39 6.86 30.86
CA LYS A 251 18.82 5.54 30.44
C LYS A 251 17.35 5.58 30.11
N TYR A 252 17.00 4.89 29.05
CA TYR A 252 15.61 4.53 28.70
C TYR A 252 15.48 3.03 28.47
N VAL A 253 14.24 2.55 28.51
CA VAL A 253 13.87 1.18 28.16
C VAL A 253 12.77 1.25 27.13
N MET A 254 13.03 0.73 25.93
CA MET A 254 12.03 0.65 24.87
C MET A 254 10.94 -0.36 25.20
N ARG A 255 9.75 -0.15 24.65
CA ARG A 255 8.67 -1.15 24.65
C ARG A 255 9.16 -2.46 24.03
N SER A 256 8.63 -3.57 24.53
CA SER A 256 8.93 -4.92 24.03
C SER A 256 8.04 -5.38 22.85
N ASP A 257 7.16 -4.49 22.34
CA ASP A 257 6.24 -4.75 21.24
C ASP A 257 6.47 -3.77 20.07
N ALA A 258 5.79 -3.99 18.93
CA ALA A 258 5.92 -3.15 17.73
C ALA A 258 5.49 -1.69 17.98
N ARG A 259 4.73 -1.41 19.04
CA ARG A 259 4.32 -0.03 19.38
C ARG A 259 5.50 0.87 19.75
N ARG A 260 6.73 0.34 19.88
CA ARG A 260 7.94 1.18 19.94
C ARG A 260 8.17 2.02 18.69
N PHE A 261 7.46 1.72 17.59
CA PHE A 261 7.47 2.47 16.33
C PHE A 261 6.35 3.51 16.21
N GLU A 262 5.56 3.69 17.26
CA GLU A 262 4.51 4.71 17.37
C GLU A 262 5.00 5.94 18.13
N ASN A 263 4.24 7.04 17.99
CA ASN A 263 4.45 8.27 18.74
C ASN A 263 3.31 8.50 19.74
N TRP A 264 3.54 9.36 20.73
CA TRP A 264 2.53 9.73 21.72
C TRP A 264 1.33 10.42 21.10
N GLU A 265 1.58 11.46 20.27
CA GLU A 265 0.49 12.23 19.65
C GLU A 265 -0.08 11.49 18.45
N ASN A 266 -1.38 11.26 18.49
CA ASN A 266 -2.08 10.45 17.50
C ASN A 266 -3.44 11.04 17.11
N ASN A 267 -3.86 10.81 15.87
CA ASN A 267 -5.21 11.09 15.40
C ASN A 267 -6.12 9.88 15.71
N TYR A 268 -6.70 9.85 16.92
CA TYR A 268 -7.55 8.75 17.36
C TYR A 268 -8.78 8.54 16.48
N ALA A 269 -9.38 9.61 15.95
CA ALA A 269 -10.47 9.51 15.00
C ALA A 269 -10.06 8.77 13.72
N ALA A 270 -8.86 9.04 13.18
CA ALA A 270 -8.33 8.32 12.02
C ALA A 270 -7.98 6.87 12.35
N GLN A 271 -7.44 6.58 13.54
CA GLN A 271 -7.17 5.22 13.99
C GLN A 271 -8.46 4.40 14.12
N LEU A 272 -9.51 4.94 14.75
CA LEU A 272 -10.82 4.30 14.85
C LEU A 272 -11.46 4.07 13.48
N GLY A 273 -11.30 5.04 12.56
CA GLY A 273 -11.70 4.90 11.17
C GLY A 273 -10.92 3.80 10.45
N LEU A 274 -9.61 3.65 10.70
CA LEU A 274 -8.80 2.56 10.16
C LEU A 274 -9.29 1.20 10.67
N GLY A 275 -9.53 1.06 11.98
CA GLY A 275 -10.08 -0.16 12.56
C GLY A 275 -11.43 -0.54 11.94
N ALA A 276 -12.33 0.43 11.82
CA ALA A 276 -13.61 0.24 11.15
C ALA A 276 -13.46 -0.19 9.67
N ALA A 277 -12.47 0.36 8.96
CA ALA A 277 -12.18 0.00 7.56
C ALA A 277 -11.67 -1.44 7.43
N VAL A 278 -10.78 -1.86 8.33
CA VAL A 278 -10.27 -3.24 8.39
C VAL A 278 -11.41 -4.22 8.66
N ASP A 279 -12.21 -3.97 9.69
CA ASP A 279 -13.34 -4.86 10.04
C ASP A 279 -14.40 -4.89 8.92
N TYR A 280 -14.66 -3.75 8.28
CA TYR A 280 -15.56 -3.66 7.13
C TYR A 280 -15.06 -4.49 5.93
N ALA A 281 -13.77 -4.39 5.59
CA ALA A 281 -13.17 -5.18 4.53
C ALA A 281 -13.19 -6.68 4.84
N MET A 282 -12.87 -7.06 6.08
CA MET A 282 -12.93 -8.45 6.53
C MET A 282 -14.37 -9.00 6.53
N GLY A 283 -15.36 -8.17 6.85
CA GLY A 283 -16.79 -8.53 6.75
C GLY A 283 -17.23 -8.91 5.33
N TRP A 284 -16.67 -8.29 4.32
CA TRP A 284 -16.83 -8.69 2.91
C TRP A 284 -16.02 -9.94 2.56
N GLY A 285 -14.88 -10.15 3.21
CA GLY A 285 -13.89 -11.20 2.95
C GLY A 285 -12.89 -10.81 1.86
N ILE A 286 -11.62 -10.69 2.24
CA ILE A 286 -10.55 -10.18 1.36
C ILE A 286 -10.38 -11.02 0.09
N ALA A 287 -10.48 -12.34 0.18
CA ALA A 287 -10.41 -13.21 -0.98
C ALA A 287 -11.53 -12.92 -2.01
N ARG A 288 -12.76 -12.71 -1.53
CA ARG A 288 -13.92 -12.36 -2.39
C ARG A 288 -13.77 -10.95 -2.99
N ILE A 289 -13.21 -10.01 -2.23
CA ILE A 289 -12.85 -8.70 -2.76
C ILE A 289 -11.86 -8.86 -3.90
N GLY A 290 -10.77 -9.60 -3.68
CA GLY A 290 -9.72 -9.85 -4.68
C GLY A 290 -10.29 -10.48 -5.95
N GLU A 291 -11.03 -11.56 -5.83
CA GLU A 291 -11.66 -12.26 -6.95
C GLU A 291 -12.53 -11.33 -7.82
N ARG A 292 -13.38 -10.50 -7.17
CA ARG A 292 -14.20 -9.55 -7.91
C ARG A 292 -13.40 -8.47 -8.62
N ILE A 293 -12.45 -7.85 -7.93
CA ILE A 293 -11.68 -6.75 -8.54
C ILE A 293 -10.74 -7.24 -9.64
N ASP A 294 -10.21 -8.46 -9.55
CA ASP A 294 -9.42 -9.09 -10.60
C ASP A 294 -10.26 -9.27 -11.87
N GLY A 295 -11.51 -9.74 -11.72
CA GLY A 295 -12.48 -9.87 -12.82
C GLY A 295 -12.79 -8.52 -13.47
N LEU A 296 -13.09 -7.50 -12.69
CA LEU A 296 -13.36 -6.13 -13.18
C LEU A 296 -12.14 -5.53 -13.89
N ALA A 297 -10.94 -5.67 -13.32
CA ALA A 297 -9.72 -5.14 -13.91
C ALA A 297 -9.36 -5.86 -15.23
N ALA A 298 -9.58 -7.17 -15.31
CA ALA A 298 -9.42 -7.92 -16.55
C ALA A 298 -10.42 -7.46 -17.62
N ALA A 299 -11.69 -7.20 -17.25
CA ALA A 299 -12.68 -6.64 -18.15
C ALA A 299 -12.28 -5.25 -18.67
N LEU A 300 -11.83 -4.34 -17.78
CA LEU A 300 -11.37 -3.01 -18.17
C LEU A 300 -10.19 -3.09 -19.14
N ARG A 301 -9.19 -3.95 -18.88
CA ARG A 301 -8.04 -4.14 -19.78
C ARG A 301 -8.49 -4.57 -21.18
N ARG A 302 -9.40 -5.55 -21.28
CA ARG A 302 -9.94 -5.98 -22.58
C ARG A 302 -10.64 -4.84 -23.31
N ARG A 303 -11.54 -4.11 -22.62
CA ARG A 303 -12.29 -3.01 -23.23
C ARG A 303 -11.41 -1.86 -23.71
N LEU A 304 -10.37 -1.52 -22.96
CA LEU A 304 -9.42 -0.49 -23.36
C LEU A 304 -8.54 -0.93 -24.53
N ALA A 305 -8.12 -2.21 -24.56
CA ALA A 305 -7.30 -2.75 -25.66
C ALA A 305 -8.04 -2.81 -26.99
N GLU A 306 -9.39 -2.82 -26.98
CA GLU A 306 -10.24 -2.77 -28.19
C GLU A 306 -10.31 -1.34 -28.80
N ILE A 307 -9.80 -0.31 -28.12
CA ILE A 307 -9.90 1.08 -28.58
C ILE A 307 -8.68 1.42 -29.45
N PRO A 308 -8.85 1.77 -30.73
CA PRO A 308 -7.75 2.20 -31.58
C PRO A 308 -7.01 3.40 -30.96
N GLY A 309 -5.69 3.33 -30.94
CA GLY A 309 -4.81 4.36 -30.33
C GLY A 309 -4.64 4.25 -28.82
N VAL A 310 -5.26 3.30 -28.15
CA VAL A 310 -5.03 3.03 -26.72
C VAL A 310 -4.05 1.87 -26.56
N THR A 311 -3.02 2.04 -25.73
CA THR A 311 -2.05 1.00 -25.40
C THR A 311 -2.05 0.77 -23.90
N ILE A 312 -2.29 -0.49 -23.47
CA ILE A 312 -2.13 -0.90 -22.06
C ILE A 312 -0.65 -1.01 -21.73
N THR A 313 -0.23 -0.38 -20.63
CA THR A 313 1.17 -0.36 -20.21
C THR A 313 1.48 -1.36 -19.08
N ASP A 314 0.48 -2.11 -18.63
CA ASP A 314 0.63 -3.12 -17.58
C ASP A 314 1.54 -4.28 -18.00
N ILE A 315 2.42 -4.69 -17.10
CA ILE A 315 3.30 -5.86 -17.22
C ILE A 315 3.02 -6.88 -16.11
N GLY A 316 3.73 -8.00 -16.14
CA GLY A 316 3.63 -9.08 -15.14
C GLY A 316 2.69 -10.21 -15.54
N ARG A 317 2.99 -11.41 -15.06
CA ARG A 317 2.12 -12.60 -15.21
C ARG A 317 0.83 -12.44 -14.41
N ARG A 318 0.98 -12.08 -13.12
CA ARG A 318 -0.15 -11.72 -12.25
C ARG A 318 -0.38 -10.22 -12.31
N LYS A 319 -1.64 -9.83 -12.46
CA LYS A 319 -2.04 -8.41 -12.51
C LYS A 319 -3.13 -8.14 -11.47
N CYS A 320 -3.06 -6.96 -10.86
CA CYS A 320 -4.01 -6.50 -9.85
C CYS A 320 -5.06 -5.53 -10.40
N ALA A 321 -5.79 -4.87 -9.50
CA ALA A 321 -6.85 -3.90 -9.82
C ALA A 321 -6.37 -2.58 -10.47
N ILE A 322 -5.06 -2.37 -10.60
CA ILE A 322 -4.50 -1.18 -11.25
C ILE A 322 -4.33 -1.45 -12.74
N VAL A 323 -4.89 -0.58 -13.57
CA VAL A 323 -4.80 -0.63 -15.04
C VAL A 323 -4.21 0.69 -15.52
N SER A 324 -3.06 0.62 -16.20
CA SER A 324 -2.39 1.80 -16.76
C SER A 324 -2.41 1.76 -18.28
N PHE A 325 -2.58 2.93 -18.90
CA PHE A 325 -2.68 3.04 -20.35
C PHE A 325 -2.23 4.42 -20.84
N ILE A 326 -1.92 4.47 -22.13
CA ILE A 326 -1.66 5.71 -22.89
C ILE A 326 -2.65 5.80 -24.07
N VAL A 327 -2.89 7.04 -24.49
CA VAL A 327 -3.70 7.33 -25.71
C VAL A 327 -2.77 8.03 -26.71
N ALA A 328 -2.62 7.45 -27.90
CA ALA A 328 -1.73 7.95 -28.93
C ALA A 328 -2.05 9.42 -29.28
N GLY A 329 -1.02 10.25 -29.33
CA GLY A 329 -1.13 11.69 -29.64
C GLY A 329 -1.77 12.55 -28.54
N LYS A 330 -2.06 12.00 -27.35
CA LYS A 330 -2.65 12.74 -26.22
C LYS A 330 -1.72 12.71 -25.01
N GLN A 331 -1.67 13.82 -24.28
CA GLN A 331 -1.01 13.86 -22.97
C GLN A 331 -1.90 13.17 -21.91
N ALA A 332 -1.30 12.40 -21.01
CA ALA A 332 -2.04 11.71 -19.95
C ALA A 332 -2.82 12.69 -19.04
N THR A 333 -2.27 13.87 -18.81
CA THR A 333 -2.92 14.96 -18.06
C THR A 333 -4.21 15.41 -18.72
N ASP A 334 -4.22 15.58 -20.05
CA ASP A 334 -5.39 16.03 -20.80
C ASP A 334 -6.48 14.95 -20.83
N VAL A 335 -6.06 13.70 -21.02
CA VAL A 335 -6.97 12.53 -20.96
C VAL A 335 -7.63 12.45 -19.57
N SER A 336 -6.84 12.55 -18.49
CA SER A 336 -7.35 12.50 -17.13
C SER A 336 -8.27 13.70 -16.80
N ALA A 337 -7.93 14.89 -17.27
CA ALA A 337 -8.77 16.08 -17.11
C ALA A 337 -10.12 15.94 -17.83
N GLU A 338 -10.13 15.41 -19.07
CA GLU A 338 -11.35 15.17 -19.83
C GLU A 338 -12.22 14.08 -19.18
N LEU A 339 -11.61 12.99 -18.71
CA LEU A 339 -12.30 11.95 -17.94
C LEU A 339 -12.96 12.54 -16.68
N ARG A 340 -12.26 13.42 -15.97
CA ARG A 340 -12.81 14.10 -14.78
C ARG A 340 -14.01 14.98 -15.11
N ARG A 341 -13.99 15.73 -16.24
CA ARG A 341 -15.16 16.49 -16.70
C ARG A 341 -16.38 15.60 -16.94
N ARG A 342 -16.15 14.35 -17.31
CA ARG A 342 -17.17 13.31 -17.49
C ARG A 342 -17.49 12.54 -16.21
N ARG A 343 -17.06 13.05 -15.06
CA ARG A 343 -17.22 12.40 -13.74
C ARG A 343 -16.59 11.00 -13.65
N CYS A 344 -15.47 10.79 -14.35
CA CYS A 344 -14.64 9.58 -14.24
C CYS A 344 -13.31 9.94 -13.59
N ASN A 345 -13.10 9.53 -12.34
CA ASN A 345 -11.87 9.80 -11.60
C ASN A 345 -10.76 8.82 -11.97
N THR A 346 -9.62 9.35 -12.36
CA THR A 346 -8.37 8.61 -12.62
C THR A 346 -7.19 9.36 -12.01
N SER A 347 -6.01 8.81 -12.12
CA SER A 347 -4.76 9.47 -11.76
C SER A 347 -3.81 9.50 -12.96
N VAL A 348 -2.93 10.49 -13.01
CA VAL A 348 -1.77 10.49 -13.90
C VAL A 348 -0.55 10.09 -13.09
N LEU A 349 0.26 9.20 -13.62
CA LEU A 349 1.55 8.83 -13.06
C LEU A 349 2.65 9.27 -14.02
N THR A 350 3.61 10.00 -13.45
CA THR A 350 4.83 10.41 -14.15
C THR A 350 5.92 9.35 -13.97
N PRO A 351 6.92 9.32 -14.85
CA PRO A 351 8.11 8.48 -14.71
C PRO A 351 8.76 8.54 -13.32
N ALA A 352 8.72 9.69 -12.66
CA ALA A 352 9.31 9.89 -11.34
C ALA A 352 8.69 9.00 -10.22
N SER A 353 7.50 8.45 -10.44
CA SER A 353 6.82 7.59 -9.43
C SER A 353 7.50 6.22 -9.25
N THR A 354 8.15 5.69 -10.34
CA THR A 354 8.91 4.44 -10.38
C THR A 354 10.02 4.62 -11.41
N LEU A 355 11.00 5.47 -11.09
CA LEU A 355 11.92 6.05 -12.06
C LEU A 355 12.71 4.99 -12.86
N LEU A 356 13.20 3.94 -12.19
CA LEU A 356 14.03 2.93 -12.88
C LEU A 356 13.21 2.13 -13.90
N ASP A 357 12.01 1.65 -13.53
CA ASP A 357 11.10 0.96 -14.45
C ASP A 357 10.70 1.86 -15.62
N ALA A 358 10.40 3.14 -15.33
CA ALA A 358 10.02 4.08 -16.37
C ALA A 358 11.15 4.36 -17.37
N LEU A 359 12.40 4.46 -16.89
CA LEU A 359 13.56 4.63 -17.76
C LEU A 359 13.86 3.38 -18.61
N ALA A 360 13.86 2.19 -17.98
CA ALA A 360 14.10 0.92 -18.66
C ALA A 360 13.07 0.66 -19.77
N ARG A 361 11.80 0.94 -19.49
CA ARG A 361 10.68 0.73 -20.40
C ARG A 361 10.38 1.94 -21.32
N ARG A 362 11.06 3.06 -21.12
CA ARG A 362 10.80 4.34 -21.83
C ARG A 362 9.33 4.77 -21.72
N LEU A 363 8.76 4.65 -20.52
CA LEU A 363 7.37 5.00 -20.27
C LEU A 363 7.19 6.52 -20.24
N PRO A 364 6.21 7.06 -20.96
CA PRO A 364 5.76 8.44 -20.77
C PRO A 364 4.89 8.53 -19.52
N ASP A 365 4.30 9.71 -19.28
CA ASP A 365 3.18 9.84 -18.37
C ASP A 365 2.05 8.90 -18.78
N VAL A 366 1.47 8.18 -17.81
CA VAL A 366 0.40 7.21 -18.06
C VAL A 366 -0.87 7.59 -17.29
N VAL A 367 -2.03 7.30 -17.88
CA VAL A 367 -3.29 7.34 -17.15
C VAL A 367 -3.43 6.04 -16.36
N ARG A 368 -3.70 6.17 -15.06
CA ARG A 368 -3.95 5.03 -14.17
C ARG A 368 -5.41 4.99 -13.74
N ALA A 369 -6.11 3.95 -14.15
CA ALA A 369 -7.40 3.55 -13.61
C ALA A 369 -7.20 2.44 -12.59
N SER A 370 -7.92 2.48 -11.48
CA SER A 370 -7.88 1.44 -10.46
C SER A 370 -9.27 1.20 -9.88
N LEU A 371 -9.72 -0.05 -9.99
CA LEU A 371 -11.07 -0.46 -9.63
C LEU A 371 -11.15 -0.97 -8.20
N HIS A 372 -12.38 -1.05 -7.69
CA HIS A 372 -12.68 -1.68 -6.41
C HIS A 372 -13.96 -2.53 -6.51
N TYR A 373 -14.24 -3.36 -5.51
CA TYR A 373 -15.36 -4.30 -5.53
C TYR A 373 -16.77 -3.65 -5.65
N TYR A 374 -16.91 -2.36 -5.34
CA TYR A 374 -18.16 -1.61 -5.52
C TYR A 374 -18.35 -1.05 -6.93
N ASN A 375 -17.32 -1.12 -7.79
CA ASN A 375 -17.46 -0.73 -9.18
C ASN A 375 -18.28 -1.78 -9.98
N THR A 376 -18.86 -1.34 -11.09
CA THR A 376 -19.73 -2.18 -11.92
C THR A 376 -19.22 -2.30 -13.35
N GLU A 377 -19.73 -3.29 -14.06
CA GLU A 377 -19.47 -3.53 -15.47
C GLU A 377 -20.00 -2.38 -16.34
N GLU A 378 -21.13 -1.74 -15.96
CA GLU A 378 -21.69 -0.55 -16.61
C GLU A 378 -20.75 0.65 -16.47
N GLU A 379 -20.09 0.80 -15.32
CA GLU A 379 -19.08 1.83 -15.14
C GLU A 379 -17.85 1.61 -16.05
N ILE A 380 -17.46 0.36 -16.28
CA ILE A 380 -16.40 0.01 -17.24
C ILE A 380 -16.79 0.40 -18.66
N GLU A 381 -18.02 0.11 -19.10
CA GLU A 381 -18.52 0.48 -20.43
C GLU A 381 -18.59 1.99 -20.61
N ARG A 382 -19.10 2.71 -19.61
CA ARG A 382 -19.13 4.18 -19.60
C ARG A 382 -17.73 4.77 -19.71
N PHE A 383 -16.78 4.24 -18.93
CA PHE A 383 -15.39 4.67 -18.95
C PHE A 383 -14.71 4.39 -20.30
N ALA A 384 -14.87 3.18 -20.85
CA ALA A 384 -14.29 2.80 -22.13
C ALA A 384 -14.87 3.64 -23.28
N THR A 385 -16.16 3.98 -23.23
CA THR A 385 -16.79 4.88 -24.19
C THR A 385 -16.18 6.29 -24.11
N ALA A 386 -15.99 6.84 -22.91
CA ALA A 386 -15.34 8.12 -22.72
C ALA A 386 -13.90 8.13 -23.27
N VAL A 387 -13.11 7.09 -22.99
CA VAL A 387 -11.74 6.96 -23.53
C VAL A 387 -11.75 6.86 -25.06
N ARG A 388 -12.69 6.11 -25.66
CA ARG A 388 -12.83 5.99 -27.13
C ARG A 388 -13.12 7.34 -27.78
N GLU A 389 -14.00 8.15 -27.20
CA GLU A 389 -14.32 9.48 -27.70
C GLU A 389 -13.10 10.42 -27.60
N ILE A 390 -12.37 10.38 -26.47
CA ILE A 390 -11.13 11.15 -26.29
C ILE A 390 -10.07 10.74 -27.31
N ALA A 391 -9.93 9.45 -27.59
CA ALA A 391 -8.94 8.95 -28.56
C ALA A 391 -9.27 9.36 -30.01
N ARG A 392 -10.54 9.64 -30.34
CA ARG A 392 -10.96 10.10 -31.66
C ARG A 392 -10.89 11.61 -31.86
N ALA A 393 -10.98 12.38 -30.78
CA ALA A 393 -10.94 13.84 -30.82
C ALA A 393 -9.51 14.37 -31.04
#